data_e507e4447cba44f1a38ea00eab10bfe4
#
_entry.id   e507e4447cba44f1a38ea00eab10bfe4
#
_cell.length_a   1.000
_cell.length_b   1.000
_cell.length_c   1.000
_cell.angle_alpha   90.00
_cell.angle_beta   90.00
_cell.angle_gamma   90.00
#
_symmetry.space_group_name_H-M   'P 1'
#
loop_
_entity.id
_entity.type
_entity.pdbx_description
1 polymer ?
#
loop_
_entity_poly.entity_id
_entity_poly.type
_entity_poly.pdbx_seq_one_letter_code
_entity_poly.pdbx_strand_id
1 'polypeptide(L)'
;MEAVAIPPFESFYAETGDEIWRYLVRLLGRESAEDAFQETFLRALRGYPKLAHGRHLRAWAFTIATRVAVDERRRRAPAGTVPELAVEDALPAYAELDHLAGELPATERAAVVLRYGYDLPYADIAAALGSSEEAARQATSSGVRRLRRRTA
;
A
#
# COMPACT_ATOMS: atom_id res chain seq x y z
N MET A 1 20.81 12.49 -19.35
CA MET A 1 20.56 11.47 -18.33
C MET A 1 20.10 10.19 -18.98
N GLU A 2 20.80 9.12 -18.70
CA GLU A 2 20.41 7.82 -19.22
C GLU A 2 19.14 7.33 -18.51
N ALA A 3 18.18 6.85 -19.28
CA ALA A 3 17.00 6.20 -18.75
C ALA A 3 17.40 4.86 -18.14
N VAL A 4 16.91 4.55 -16.93
CA VAL A 4 17.11 3.24 -16.32
C VAL A 4 16.34 2.21 -17.14
N ALA A 5 17.00 1.12 -17.53
CA ALA A 5 16.39 0.06 -18.31
C ALA A 5 15.25 -0.59 -17.54
N ILE A 6 14.18 -0.93 -18.26
CA ILE A 6 13.03 -1.64 -17.69
C ILE A 6 13.33 -3.13 -17.80
N PRO A 7 13.40 -3.87 -16.67
CA PRO A 7 13.63 -5.32 -16.71
C PRO A 7 12.42 -6.05 -17.32
N PRO A 8 12.58 -7.32 -17.73
CA PRO A 8 11.42 -8.12 -18.12
C PRO A 8 10.37 -8.19 -16.98
N PHE A 9 9.10 -8.29 -17.33
CA PHE A 9 8.02 -8.32 -16.36
C PHE A 9 8.20 -9.45 -15.34
N GLU A 10 8.69 -10.61 -15.75
CA GLU A 10 8.93 -11.74 -14.87
C GLU A 10 9.94 -11.41 -13.76
N SER A 11 10.96 -10.64 -14.09
CA SER A 11 11.95 -10.18 -13.10
C SER A 11 11.33 -9.21 -12.11
N PHE A 12 10.53 -8.26 -12.60
CA PHE A 12 9.79 -7.32 -11.75
C PHE A 12 8.84 -8.08 -10.80
N TYR A 13 8.09 -9.04 -11.32
CA TYR A 13 7.18 -9.86 -10.54
C TYR A 13 7.93 -10.65 -9.45
N ALA A 14 9.06 -11.27 -9.82
CA ALA A 14 9.86 -12.06 -8.88
C ALA A 14 10.44 -11.20 -7.75
N GLU A 15 10.85 -9.97 -8.04
CA GLU A 15 11.44 -9.07 -7.06
C GLU A 15 10.43 -8.41 -6.13
N THR A 16 9.22 -8.11 -6.64
CA THR A 16 8.23 -7.33 -5.89
C THR A 16 7.07 -8.15 -5.35
N GLY A 17 6.83 -9.35 -5.89
CA GLY A 17 5.64 -10.14 -5.58
C GLY A 17 5.44 -10.42 -4.10
N ASP A 18 6.47 -10.91 -3.40
CA ASP A 18 6.35 -11.26 -1.98
C ASP A 18 6.03 -10.04 -1.12
N GLU A 19 6.68 -8.92 -1.40
CA GLU A 19 6.48 -7.68 -0.65
C GLU A 19 5.07 -7.13 -0.86
N ILE A 20 4.59 -7.13 -2.10
CA ILE A 20 3.22 -6.71 -2.43
C ILE A 20 2.19 -7.64 -1.79
N TRP A 21 2.43 -8.96 -1.81
CA TRP A 21 1.55 -9.92 -1.15
C TRP A 21 1.40 -9.60 0.34
N ARG A 22 2.51 -9.41 1.04
CA ARG A 22 2.50 -9.09 2.48
C ARG A 22 1.77 -7.78 2.76
N TYR A 23 1.99 -6.78 1.91
CA TYR A 23 1.31 -5.49 2.03
C TYR A 23 -0.20 -5.65 1.89
N LEU A 24 -0.66 -6.38 0.88
CA LEU A 24 -2.09 -6.61 0.67
C LEU A 24 -2.72 -7.42 1.80
N VAL A 25 -2.01 -8.41 2.34
CA VAL A 25 -2.48 -9.16 3.51
C VAL A 25 -2.65 -8.23 4.71
N ARG A 26 -1.72 -7.32 4.94
CA ARG A 26 -1.82 -6.33 6.01
C ARG A 26 -3.01 -5.41 5.86
N LEU A 27 -3.33 -5.04 4.64
CA LEU A 27 -4.45 -4.13 4.37
C LEU A 27 -5.81 -4.83 4.35
N LEU A 28 -5.88 -6.05 3.88
CA LEU A 28 -7.14 -6.71 3.52
C LEU A 28 -7.40 -8.03 4.24
N GLY A 29 -6.37 -8.66 4.83
CA GLY A 29 -6.43 -10.04 5.27
C GLY A 29 -6.18 -11.01 4.11
N ARG A 30 -5.84 -12.27 4.41
CA ARG A 30 -5.43 -13.26 3.42
C ARG A 30 -6.48 -13.54 2.35
N GLU A 31 -7.73 -13.70 2.76
CA GLU A 31 -8.81 -14.06 1.85
C GLU A 31 -9.00 -13.02 0.75
N SER A 32 -9.07 -11.75 1.15
CA SER A 32 -9.23 -10.65 0.21
C SER A 32 -7.94 -10.31 -0.54
N ALA A 33 -6.79 -10.63 0.04
CA ALA A 33 -5.50 -10.34 -0.57
C ALA A 33 -5.25 -11.15 -1.84
N GLU A 34 -5.78 -12.36 -1.96
CA GLU A 34 -5.59 -13.20 -3.15
C GLU A 34 -6.10 -12.51 -4.41
N ASP A 35 -7.36 -12.07 -4.39
CA ASP A 35 -7.96 -11.39 -5.54
C ASP A 35 -7.29 -10.04 -5.79
N ALA A 36 -6.98 -9.31 -4.73
CA ALA A 36 -6.29 -8.02 -4.84
C ALA A 36 -4.89 -8.16 -5.42
N PHE A 37 -4.17 -9.22 -5.05
CA PHE A 37 -2.85 -9.51 -5.59
C PHE A 37 -2.90 -9.78 -7.09
N GLN A 38 -3.83 -10.62 -7.52
CA GLN A 38 -4.02 -10.91 -8.95
C GLN A 38 -4.38 -9.65 -9.72
N GLU A 39 -5.32 -8.86 -9.22
CA GLU A 39 -5.72 -7.61 -9.87
C GLU A 39 -4.56 -6.63 -9.95
N THR A 40 -3.74 -6.53 -8.90
CA THR A 40 -2.58 -5.66 -8.87
C THR A 40 -1.61 -6.00 -10.01
N PHE A 41 -1.27 -7.28 -10.17
CA PHE A 41 -0.30 -7.68 -11.19
C PHE A 41 -0.91 -7.73 -12.59
N LEU A 42 -2.23 -7.90 -12.73
CA LEU A 42 -2.89 -7.70 -14.02
C LEU A 42 -2.83 -6.25 -14.46
N ARG A 43 -3.08 -5.30 -13.56
CA ARG A 43 -2.94 -3.87 -13.85
C ARG A 43 -1.48 -3.51 -14.16
N ALA A 44 -0.55 -4.08 -13.41
CA ALA A 44 0.87 -3.89 -13.65
C ALA A 44 1.28 -4.41 -15.04
N LEU A 45 0.81 -5.59 -15.42
CA LEU A 45 1.09 -6.16 -16.73
C LEU A 45 0.58 -5.27 -17.87
N ARG A 46 -0.64 -4.75 -17.73
CA ARG A 46 -1.23 -3.84 -18.73
C ARG A 46 -0.49 -2.51 -18.82
N GLY A 47 -0.01 -2.00 -17.69
CA GLY A 47 0.71 -0.73 -17.64
C GLY A 47 2.19 -0.84 -17.97
N TYR A 48 2.75 -2.03 -17.92
CA TYR A 48 4.20 -2.24 -18.06
C TYR A 48 4.75 -1.75 -19.41
N PRO A 49 4.10 -2.04 -20.57
CA PRO A 49 4.57 -1.54 -21.86
C PRO A 49 4.55 -0.01 -21.98
N LYS A 50 3.79 0.68 -21.13
CA LYS A 50 3.65 2.14 -21.16
C LYS A 50 4.69 2.85 -20.29
N LEU A 51 5.50 2.12 -19.53
CA LEU A 51 6.51 2.70 -18.66
C LEU A 51 7.60 3.39 -19.49
N ALA A 52 7.96 4.61 -19.09
CA ALA A 52 9.00 5.38 -19.76
C ALA A 52 10.41 4.94 -19.34
N HIS A 53 10.58 4.45 -18.13
CA HIS A 53 11.86 4.02 -17.58
C HIS A 53 11.64 3.05 -16.40
N GLY A 54 12.72 2.39 -15.98
CA GLY A 54 12.69 1.41 -14.88
C GLY A 54 12.94 1.98 -13.50
N ARG A 55 12.87 3.29 -13.33
CA ARG A 55 13.03 3.93 -12.02
C ARG A 55 11.76 3.77 -11.18
N HIS A 56 11.93 3.56 -9.89
CA HIS A 56 10.83 3.53 -8.93
C HIS A 56 9.78 2.44 -9.20
N LEU A 57 10.20 1.30 -9.77
CA LEU A 57 9.28 0.20 -10.04
C LEU A 57 8.63 -0.34 -8.75
N ARG A 58 9.38 -0.38 -7.66
CA ARG A 58 8.85 -0.79 -6.36
C ARG A 58 7.73 0.15 -5.91
N ALA A 59 7.96 1.46 -5.96
CA ALA A 59 6.95 2.46 -5.61
C ALA A 59 5.73 2.39 -6.54
N TRP A 60 5.97 2.16 -7.82
CA TRP A 60 4.90 1.98 -8.81
C TRP A 60 4.02 0.78 -8.48
N ALA A 61 4.63 -0.35 -8.09
CA ALA A 61 3.91 -1.55 -7.67
C ALA A 61 3.05 -1.27 -6.42
N PHE A 62 3.61 -0.58 -5.42
CA PHE A 62 2.85 -0.19 -4.22
C PHE A 62 1.71 0.77 -4.55
N THR A 63 1.89 1.67 -5.51
CA THR A 63 0.83 2.56 -5.97
C THR A 63 -0.37 1.77 -6.51
N ILE A 64 -0.11 0.81 -7.37
CA ILE A 64 -1.17 -0.04 -7.94
C ILE A 64 -1.86 -0.85 -6.83
N ALA A 65 -1.07 -1.49 -5.98
CA ALA A 65 -1.59 -2.32 -4.89
C ALA A 65 -2.45 -1.50 -3.92
N THR A 66 -2.02 -0.29 -3.58
CA THR A 66 -2.79 0.59 -2.68
C THR A 66 -4.13 0.95 -3.28
N ARG A 67 -4.17 1.31 -4.56
CA ARG A 67 -5.41 1.65 -5.26
C ARG A 67 -6.37 0.46 -5.33
N VAL A 68 -5.83 -0.72 -5.63
CA VAL A 68 -6.63 -1.95 -5.64
C VAL A 68 -7.21 -2.21 -4.25
N ALA A 69 -6.40 -2.11 -3.21
CA ALA A 69 -6.84 -2.36 -1.83
C ALA A 69 -7.92 -1.38 -1.38
N VAL A 70 -7.76 -0.09 -1.68
CA VAL A 70 -8.74 0.94 -1.32
C VAL A 70 -10.06 0.69 -2.06
N ASP A 71 -10.01 0.38 -3.36
CA ASP A 71 -11.20 0.07 -4.15
C ASP A 71 -11.91 -1.16 -3.62
N GLU A 72 -11.17 -2.21 -3.28
CA GLU A 72 -11.72 -3.45 -2.71
C GLU A 72 -12.44 -3.18 -1.39
N ARG A 73 -11.84 -2.36 -0.53
CA ARG A 73 -12.45 -1.99 0.76
C ARG A 73 -13.73 -1.19 0.59
N ARG A 74 -13.74 -0.24 -0.34
CA ARG A 74 -14.93 0.57 -0.62
C ARG A 74 -16.09 -0.29 -1.11
N ARG A 75 -15.82 -1.31 -1.92
CA ARG A 75 -16.86 -2.22 -2.41
C ARG A 75 -17.46 -3.08 -1.31
N ARG A 76 -16.67 -3.48 -0.32
CA ARG A 76 -17.09 -4.39 0.76
C ARG A 76 -17.67 -3.67 1.97
N ALA A 77 -17.34 -2.40 2.16
CA ALA A 77 -17.82 -1.65 3.32
C ALA A 77 -19.28 -1.28 3.16
N PRO A 78 -20.13 -1.53 4.16
CA PRO A 78 -21.48 -0.95 4.18
C PRO A 78 -21.39 0.57 4.15
N ALA A 79 -22.38 1.23 3.54
CA ALA A 79 -22.43 2.69 3.47
C ALA A 79 -22.33 3.30 4.89
N GLY A 80 -21.38 4.20 5.07
CA GLY A 80 -21.17 4.89 6.35
C GLY A 80 -20.24 4.19 7.34
N THR A 81 -19.69 3.01 7.01
CA THR A 81 -18.72 2.33 7.88
C THR A 81 -17.29 2.60 7.43
N VAL A 82 -16.41 2.83 8.41
CA VAL A 82 -14.97 2.86 8.16
C VAL A 82 -14.52 1.39 7.98
N PRO A 83 -13.88 1.05 6.87
CA PRO A 83 -13.44 -0.32 6.65
C PRO A 83 -12.46 -0.77 7.74
N GLU A 84 -12.79 -1.86 8.42
CA GLU A 84 -11.83 -2.53 9.31
C GLU A 84 -10.90 -3.38 8.45
N LEU A 85 -9.63 -3.30 8.76
CA LEU A 85 -8.61 -4.05 8.09
C LEU A 85 -8.12 -5.14 9.04
N ALA A 86 -8.34 -6.40 8.67
CA ALA A 86 -7.82 -7.52 9.44
C ALA A 86 -6.30 -7.55 9.28
N VAL A 87 -5.59 -7.67 10.40
CA VAL A 87 -4.14 -7.82 10.39
C VAL A 87 -3.83 -9.28 10.65
N GLU A 88 -3.44 -9.98 9.58
CA GLU A 88 -2.93 -11.34 9.66
C GLU A 88 -1.45 -11.31 9.27
N ASP A 89 -0.65 -12.13 9.88
CA ASP A 89 0.78 -12.28 9.56
C ASP A 89 1.63 -11.00 9.71
N ALA A 90 1.37 -10.22 10.75
CA ALA A 90 2.23 -9.08 11.07
C ALA A 90 3.67 -9.54 11.31
N LEU A 91 4.65 -8.84 10.73
CA LEU A 91 6.05 -9.06 11.08
C LEU A 91 6.26 -8.71 12.56
N PRO A 92 7.00 -9.53 13.34
CA PRO A 92 7.13 -9.30 14.78
C PRO A 92 7.58 -7.89 15.17
N ALA A 93 8.47 -7.29 14.37
CA ALA A 93 8.99 -5.95 14.63
C ALA A 93 7.91 -4.86 14.50
N TYR A 94 6.83 -5.14 13.78
CA TYR A 94 5.77 -4.16 13.48
C TYR A 94 4.38 -4.63 13.92
N ALA A 95 4.31 -5.73 14.67
CA ALA A 95 3.03 -6.33 15.07
C ALA A 95 2.14 -5.33 15.81
N GLU A 96 2.71 -4.57 16.72
CA GLU A 96 1.97 -3.55 17.47
C GLU A 96 1.48 -2.41 16.56
N LEU A 97 2.34 -1.94 15.66
CA LEU A 97 1.96 -0.91 14.70
C LEU A 97 0.84 -1.40 13.78
N ASP A 98 0.95 -2.62 13.28
CA ASP A 98 -0.08 -3.21 12.41
C ASP A 98 -1.42 -3.33 13.14
N HIS A 99 -1.39 -3.78 14.40
CA HIS A 99 -2.60 -3.90 15.21
C HIS A 99 -3.27 -2.54 15.44
N LEU A 100 -2.50 -1.55 15.85
CA LEU A 100 -2.99 -0.21 16.10
C LEU A 100 -3.46 0.46 14.80
N ALA A 101 -2.71 0.30 13.72
CA ALA A 101 -3.07 0.87 12.41
C ALA A 101 -4.39 0.30 11.88
N GLY A 102 -4.81 -0.90 12.31
CA GLY A 102 -6.08 -1.52 11.91
C GLY A 102 -7.30 -0.68 12.23
N GLU A 103 -7.18 0.25 13.16
CA GLU A 103 -8.28 1.10 13.60
C GLU A 103 -8.31 2.47 12.91
N LEU A 104 -7.33 2.73 12.02
CA LEU A 104 -7.26 3.99 11.28
C LEU A 104 -8.15 3.97 10.03
N PRO A 105 -8.64 5.14 9.59
CA PRO A 105 -9.25 5.25 8.27
C PRO A 105 -8.29 4.73 7.18
N ALA A 106 -8.85 4.18 6.10
CA ALA A 106 -8.07 3.48 5.08
C ALA A 106 -6.89 4.30 4.53
N THR A 107 -7.10 5.58 4.26
CA THR A 107 -6.04 6.46 3.72
C THR A 107 -4.92 6.69 4.73
N GLU A 108 -5.26 7.02 5.97
CA GLU A 108 -4.28 7.21 7.04
C GLU A 108 -3.50 5.93 7.32
N ARG A 109 -4.20 4.81 7.31
CA ARG A 109 -3.57 3.52 7.52
C ARG A 109 -2.57 3.19 6.42
N ALA A 110 -2.95 3.35 5.15
CA ALA A 110 -2.04 3.12 4.04
C ALA A 110 -0.80 4.01 4.15
N ALA A 111 -0.99 5.30 4.47
CA ALA A 111 0.12 6.23 4.64
C ALA A 111 1.07 5.79 5.76
N VAL A 112 0.55 5.43 6.92
CA VAL A 112 1.36 4.99 8.06
C VAL A 112 2.11 3.70 7.75
N VAL A 113 1.44 2.71 7.17
CA VAL A 113 2.06 1.43 6.83
C VAL A 113 3.16 1.62 5.77
N LEU A 114 2.89 2.41 4.72
CA LEU A 114 3.89 2.66 3.68
C LEU A 114 5.10 3.43 4.24
N ARG A 115 4.88 4.40 5.12
CA ARG A 115 5.97 5.19 5.70
C ARG A 115 6.81 4.39 6.69
N TYR A 116 6.18 3.72 7.63
CA TYR A 116 6.88 3.06 8.72
C TYR A 116 7.12 1.57 8.49
N GLY A 117 6.26 0.92 7.74
CA GLY A 117 6.41 -0.51 7.43
C GLY A 117 7.31 -0.79 6.22
N TYR A 118 7.33 0.11 5.25
CA TYR A 118 8.06 -0.07 3.99
C TYR A 118 9.04 1.05 3.68
N ASP A 119 9.13 2.03 4.57
CA ASP A 119 10.10 3.14 4.48
C ASP A 119 10.04 3.90 3.14
N LEU A 120 8.84 4.13 2.61
CA LEU A 120 8.66 4.88 1.39
C LEU A 120 8.74 6.40 1.67
N PRO A 121 9.37 7.17 0.77
CA PRO A 121 9.33 8.63 0.86
C PRO A 121 7.92 9.16 0.59
N TYR A 122 7.62 10.35 1.11
CA TYR A 122 6.28 10.94 0.97
C TYR A 122 5.86 11.15 -0.48
N ALA A 123 6.80 11.41 -1.38
CA ALA A 123 6.48 11.52 -2.81
C ALA A 123 5.86 10.21 -3.36
N ASP A 124 6.40 9.07 -2.95
CA ASP A 124 5.90 7.76 -3.36
C ASP A 124 4.57 7.43 -2.69
N ILE A 125 4.42 7.79 -1.42
CA ILE A 125 3.14 7.64 -0.70
C ILE A 125 2.06 8.50 -1.37
N ALA A 126 2.38 9.73 -1.73
CA ALA A 126 1.47 10.62 -2.45
C ALA A 126 1.00 10.00 -3.76
N ALA A 127 1.92 9.42 -4.54
CA ALA A 127 1.58 8.73 -5.77
C ALA A 127 0.64 7.55 -5.51
N ALA A 128 0.92 6.76 -4.47
CA ALA A 128 0.08 5.62 -4.09
C ALA A 128 -1.33 6.05 -3.69
N LEU A 129 -1.46 7.15 -2.95
CA LEU A 129 -2.75 7.65 -2.48
C LEU A 129 -3.48 8.50 -3.52
N GLY A 130 -2.83 8.85 -4.63
CA GLY A 130 -3.40 9.76 -5.63
C GLY A 130 -3.56 11.18 -5.07
N SER A 131 -2.64 11.62 -4.22
CA SER A 131 -2.70 12.90 -3.52
C SER A 131 -1.41 13.70 -3.71
N SER A 132 -1.36 14.90 -3.10
CA SER A 132 -0.14 15.68 -3.04
C SER A 132 0.80 15.12 -1.96
N GLU A 133 2.07 15.48 -2.04
CA GLU A 133 3.05 15.10 -1.03
C GLU A 133 2.68 15.67 0.35
N GLU A 134 2.18 16.90 0.39
CA GLU A 134 1.71 17.51 1.64
C GLU A 134 0.51 16.75 2.22
N ALA A 135 -0.45 16.35 1.38
CA ALA A 135 -1.57 15.54 1.84
C ALA A 135 -1.11 14.17 2.39
N ALA A 136 -0.09 13.57 1.77
CA ALA A 136 0.50 12.33 2.26
C ALA A 136 1.16 12.52 3.63
N ARG A 137 1.87 13.63 3.85
CA ARG A 137 2.44 13.98 5.16
C ARG A 137 1.36 14.17 6.21
N GLN A 138 0.30 14.87 5.85
CA GLN A 138 -0.82 15.11 6.77
C GLN A 138 -1.54 13.82 7.12
N ALA A 139 -1.79 12.94 6.15
CA ALA A 139 -2.41 11.65 6.40
C ALA A 139 -1.57 10.80 7.36
N THR A 140 -0.25 10.78 7.15
CA THR A 140 0.68 10.08 8.04
C THR A 140 0.68 10.69 9.44
N SER A 141 0.76 12.01 9.54
CA SER A 141 0.75 12.71 10.83
C SER A 141 -0.56 12.53 11.58
N SER A 142 -1.69 12.59 10.89
CA SER A 142 -3.00 12.36 11.49
C SER A 142 -3.13 10.92 11.99
N GLY A 143 -2.67 9.96 11.20
CA GLY A 143 -2.65 8.56 11.60
C GLY A 143 -1.83 8.34 12.86
N VAL A 144 -0.62 8.88 12.91
CA VAL A 144 0.26 8.78 14.08
C VAL A 144 -0.36 9.44 15.31
N ARG A 145 -0.99 10.60 15.16
CA ARG A 145 -1.67 11.27 16.28
C ARG A 145 -2.83 10.43 16.84
N ARG A 146 -3.62 9.81 15.98
CA ARG A 146 -4.70 8.92 16.41
C ARG A 146 -4.16 7.72 17.17
N LEU A 147 -3.06 7.14 16.70
CA LEU A 147 -2.41 6.03 17.38
C LEU A 147 -1.88 6.43 18.75
N ARG A 148 -1.26 7.60 18.86
CA ARG A 148 -0.74 8.11 20.15
C ARG A 148 -1.85 8.36 21.17
N ARG A 149 -3.00 8.83 20.74
CA ARG A 149 -4.14 9.04 21.64
C ARG A 149 -4.66 7.74 22.27
N ARG A 150 -4.50 6.63 21.55
CA ARG A 150 -4.96 5.33 22.03
C ARG A 150 -3.99 4.65 22.97
N THR A 151 -2.72 4.98 22.84
CA THR A 151 -1.66 4.42 23.72
C THR A 151 -1.38 5.28 24.94
N ALA A 152 -1.95 6.45 25.00
CA ALA A 152 -1.80 7.35 26.16
C ALA A 152 -2.72 6.96 27.33
#